data_e7b3285bb9b7ae6575cd883daa1f0dc7
#
_entry.id   e7b3285bb9b7ae6575cd883daa1f0dc7
#
_cell.length_a   1.000
_cell.length_b   1.000
_cell.length_c   1.000
_cell.angle_alpha   90.00
_cell.angle_beta   90.00
_cell.angle_gamma   90.00
#
_symmetry.space_group_name_H-M   'P 1'
#
loop_
_entity.id
_entity.type
_entity.pdbx_description
1 polymer ?
#
loop_
_entity_poly.entity_id
_entity_poly.type
_entity_poly.pdbx_seq_one_letter_code
_entity_poly.pdbx_strand_id
1 'polypeptide(L)'
;MSEPAGEPRSCILMRCSNGLTQLSGTSSMRVLIVDDHPIVASGCRTVFADEPEIELLEACDAESGERVFVAERPDISVVDINLPTVSGFELARRMLARDYSARIIMFSMNDDPVFAARAIEIGAKGYVAKTGDPNDLVEAIREVGNGGVYLPPAIARRVAFAGPAAAQSPLSKLNPREMEILRLLSAGKTLSEIAWLVHSSYKTVANTSSIMRQKLGVRTSAELVRLAIESGVA
;
A
#
# COMPACT_ATOMS: atom_id res chain seq x y z
N MET A 1 15.69 -38.43 -9.98
CA MET A 1 16.49 -37.18 -10.02
C MET A 1 15.50 -36.07 -9.66
N SER A 2 15.55 -35.65 -8.41
CA SER A 2 14.63 -34.65 -7.84
C SER A 2 15.31 -33.29 -7.94
N GLU A 3 14.68 -32.32 -8.60
CA GLU A 3 15.16 -30.94 -8.60
C GLU A 3 15.03 -30.34 -7.18
N PRO A 4 16.03 -29.55 -6.75
CA PRO A 4 15.96 -28.89 -5.46
C PRO A 4 14.97 -27.70 -5.53
N ALA A 5 14.14 -27.59 -4.50
CA ALA A 5 13.25 -26.46 -4.25
C ALA A 5 14.06 -25.15 -4.24
N GLY A 6 13.57 -24.16 -5.01
CA GLY A 6 14.20 -22.85 -5.13
C GLY A 6 14.37 -22.17 -3.78
N GLU A 7 15.59 -21.73 -3.51
CA GLU A 7 15.94 -20.92 -2.36
C GLU A 7 15.10 -19.62 -2.32
N PRO A 8 14.70 -19.16 -1.14
CA PRO A 8 14.03 -17.87 -1.03
C PRO A 8 14.99 -16.78 -1.48
N ARG A 9 14.55 -15.97 -2.46
CA ARG A 9 15.32 -14.82 -2.96
C ARG A 9 15.65 -13.90 -1.78
N SER A 10 16.91 -13.91 -1.38
CA SER A 10 17.46 -13.03 -0.37
C SER A 10 17.24 -11.58 -0.80
N CYS A 11 16.35 -10.87 -0.11
CA CYS A 11 16.16 -9.44 -0.29
C CYS A 11 17.38 -8.73 0.31
N ILE A 12 18.29 -8.33 -0.55
CA ILE A 12 19.52 -7.63 -0.15
C ILE A 12 19.13 -6.19 0.18
N LEU A 13 19.46 -5.73 1.39
CA LEU A 13 19.45 -4.32 1.76
C LEU A 13 20.33 -3.53 0.79
N MET A 14 19.73 -2.84 -0.17
CA MET A 14 20.46 -1.89 -1.00
C MET A 14 20.43 -0.52 -0.31
N ARG A 15 21.58 -0.11 0.23
CA ARG A 15 21.84 1.29 0.55
C ARG A 15 22.27 1.99 -0.74
N CYS A 16 21.43 2.84 -1.29
CA CYS A 16 21.82 3.77 -2.33
C CYS A 16 22.46 5.00 -1.67
N SER A 17 23.76 4.93 -1.38
CA SER A 17 24.53 6.11 -1.00
C SER A 17 24.97 6.80 -2.27
N ASN A 18 24.44 7.99 -2.55
CA ASN A 18 25.03 8.89 -3.55
C ASN A 18 26.39 9.34 -3.02
N GLY A 19 27.46 8.77 -3.59
CA GLY A 19 28.83 9.10 -3.24
C GLY A 19 29.21 10.50 -3.73
N LEU A 20 28.86 11.52 -2.98
CA LEU A 20 29.44 12.84 -3.09
C LEU A 20 29.61 13.43 -1.67
N THR A 21 30.88 13.63 -1.33
CA THR A 21 31.53 14.42 -0.29
C THR A 21 30.60 15.17 0.67
N GLN A 22 30.65 14.75 1.97
CA GLN A 22 30.18 15.54 3.10
C GLN A 22 30.72 16.96 3.10
N LEU A 23 29.90 17.93 2.77
CA LEU A 23 30.04 19.32 3.18
C LEU A 23 28.68 19.84 3.60
N SER A 24 28.59 20.26 4.84
CA SER A 24 27.47 20.90 5.55
C SER A 24 26.41 19.94 6.14
N GLY A 25 26.21 20.03 7.45
CA GLY A 25 25.36 19.23 8.31
C GLY A 25 23.85 19.33 8.05
N THR A 26 23.39 18.95 6.88
CA THR A 26 21.99 18.60 6.63
C THR A 26 21.84 17.12 6.96
N SER A 27 21.13 16.84 8.04
CA SER A 27 20.73 15.47 8.40
C SER A 27 19.90 14.92 7.23
N SER A 28 20.40 13.90 6.53
CA SER A 28 19.64 13.26 5.46
C SER A 28 18.44 12.55 6.07
N MET A 29 17.27 12.70 5.46
CA MET A 29 16.02 12.05 5.87
C MET A 29 16.04 10.59 5.38
N ARG A 30 15.94 9.63 6.31
CA ARG A 30 15.90 8.21 5.94
C ARG A 30 14.49 7.78 5.65
N VAL A 31 14.26 7.33 4.42
CA VAL A 31 12.97 6.88 3.92
C VAL A 31 13.03 5.39 3.62
N LEU A 32 12.23 4.60 4.33
CA LEU A 32 12.06 3.18 4.06
C LEU A 32 10.90 2.98 3.09
N ILE A 33 11.16 2.28 1.97
CA ILE A 33 10.11 1.80 1.05
C ILE A 33 9.95 0.30 1.23
N VAL A 34 8.72 -0.13 1.48
CA VAL A 34 8.34 -1.54 1.57
C VAL A 34 7.39 -1.86 0.42
N ASP A 35 7.88 -2.54 -0.62
CA ASP A 35 7.14 -2.85 -1.84
C ASP A 35 7.70 -4.12 -2.50
N ASP A 36 6.86 -5.06 -2.88
CA ASP A 36 7.28 -6.31 -3.51
C ASP A 36 7.43 -6.22 -5.04
N HIS A 37 7.12 -5.04 -5.63
CA HIS A 37 7.21 -4.80 -7.06
C HIS A 37 8.56 -4.16 -7.44
N PRO A 38 9.47 -4.88 -8.12
CA PRO A 38 10.79 -4.35 -8.49
C PRO A 38 10.74 -3.07 -9.35
N ILE A 39 9.69 -2.93 -10.16
CA ILE A 39 9.47 -1.75 -11.02
C ILE A 39 9.19 -0.50 -10.18
N VAL A 40 8.43 -0.64 -9.09
CA VAL A 40 8.13 0.47 -8.16
C VAL A 40 9.40 0.90 -7.44
N ALA A 41 10.17 -0.06 -6.90
CA ALA A 41 11.45 0.22 -6.26
C ALA A 41 12.41 0.95 -7.22
N SER A 42 12.49 0.51 -8.50
CA SER A 42 13.31 1.17 -9.52
C SER A 42 12.82 2.59 -9.83
N GLY A 43 11.50 2.79 -9.91
CA GLY A 43 10.90 4.11 -10.10
C GLY A 43 11.23 5.05 -8.93
N CYS A 44 11.11 4.58 -7.70
CA CYS A 44 11.46 5.35 -6.51
C CYS A 44 12.94 5.76 -6.50
N ARG A 45 13.86 4.83 -6.84
CA ARG A 45 15.30 5.19 -6.97
C ARG A 45 15.53 6.30 -7.98
N THR A 46 14.81 6.28 -9.11
CA THR A 46 14.94 7.30 -10.13
C THR A 46 14.42 8.65 -9.63
N VAL A 47 13.27 8.68 -8.99
CA VAL A 47 12.68 9.90 -8.43
C VAL A 47 13.56 10.50 -7.33
N PHE A 48 14.11 9.66 -6.44
CA PHE A 48 14.97 10.16 -5.35
C PHE A 48 16.42 10.38 -5.72
N ALA A 49 16.84 10.04 -6.95
CA ALA A 49 18.20 10.35 -7.41
C ALA A 49 18.49 11.85 -7.44
N ASP A 50 17.46 12.66 -7.66
CA ASP A 50 17.53 14.12 -7.70
C ASP A 50 17.27 14.79 -6.33
N GLU A 51 17.06 13.97 -5.26
CA GLU A 51 16.75 14.42 -3.89
C GLU A 51 17.87 14.04 -2.91
N PRO A 52 18.98 14.81 -2.88
CA PRO A 52 20.18 14.45 -2.11
C PRO A 52 19.97 14.44 -0.60
N GLU A 53 18.90 15.06 -0.10
CA GLU A 53 18.47 15.05 1.29
C GLU A 53 17.78 13.75 1.71
N ILE A 54 17.44 12.84 0.78
CA ILE A 54 16.76 11.59 1.05
C ILE A 54 17.72 10.41 0.94
N GLU A 55 17.87 9.66 2.02
CA GLU A 55 18.53 8.35 2.04
C GLU A 55 17.47 7.25 1.92
N LEU A 56 17.53 6.48 0.82
CA LEU A 56 16.55 5.44 0.54
C LEU A 56 16.95 4.09 1.16
N LEU A 57 16.04 3.52 1.94
CA LEU A 57 16.10 2.15 2.45
C LEU A 57 14.99 1.34 1.77
N GLU A 58 15.26 0.09 1.42
CA GLU A 58 14.31 -0.75 0.69
C GLU A 58 14.08 -2.09 1.38
N ALA A 59 12.83 -2.56 1.31
CA ALA A 59 12.41 -3.88 1.72
C ALA A 59 11.34 -4.41 0.74
N CYS A 60 11.33 -5.71 0.47
CA CYS A 60 10.45 -6.30 -0.53
C CYS A 60 9.26 -7.08 0.06
N ASP A 61 9.16 -7.17 1.37
CA ASP A 61 8.06 -7.84 2.07
C ASP A 61 7.87 -7.27 3.47
N ALA A 62 6.79 -7.67 4.13
CA ALA A 62 6.44 -7.16 5.46
C ALA A 62 7.48 -7.55 6.52
N GLU A 63 8.10 -8.73 6.43
CA GLU A 63 9.06 -9.20 7.41
C GLU A 63 10.38 -8.42 7.32
N SER A 64 10.92 -8.24 6.10
CA SER A 64 12.10 -7.41 5.86
C SER A 64 11.83 -5.95 6.20
N GLY A 65 10.64 -5.43 5.85
CA GLY A 65 10.20 -4.08 6.21
C GLY A 65 10.19 -3.84 7.71
N GLU A 66 9.64 -4.78 8.49
CA GLU A 66 9.62 -4.68 9.95
C GLU A 66 11.03 -4.75 10.55
N ARG A 67 11.91 -5.61 10.01
CA ARG A 67 13.32 -5.69 10.44
C ARG A 67 14.08 -4.39 10.18
N VAL A 68 13.96 -3.84 8.97
CA VAL A 68 14.63 -2.58 8.59
C VAL A 68 14.10 -1.42 9.43
N PHE A 69 12.79 -1.34 9.65
CA PHE A 69 12.17 -0.33 10.49
C PHE A 69 12.76 -0.31 11.90
N VAL A 70 12.94 -1.48 12.52
CA VAL A 70 13.50 -1.59 13.88
C VAL A 70 15.00 -1.28 13.90
N ALA A 71 15.76 -1.77 12.93
CA ALA A 71 17.21 -1.64 12.91
C ALA A 71 17.68 -0.23 12.52
N GLU A 72 17.05 0.34 11.48
CA GLU A 72 17.51 1.59 10.87
C GLU A 72 16.74 2.83 11.37
N ARG A 73 15.57 2.63 12.01
CA ARG A 73 14.71 3.71 12.52
C ARG A 73 14.50 4.82 11.47
N PRO A 74 13.87 4.54 10.34
CA PRO A 74 13.65 5.51 9.29
C PRO A 74 12.79 6.67 9.79
N ASP A 75 13.03 7.87 9.25
CA ASP A 75 12.23 9.05 9.54
C ASP A 75 10.81 8.93 8.98
N ILE A 76 10.69 8.25 7.81
CA ILE A 76 9.41 7.97 7.14
C ILE A 76 9.44 6.55 6.60
N SER A 77 8.30 5.86 6.70
CA SER A 77 8.08 4.55 6.06
C SER A 77 6.97 4.64 5.02
N VAL A 78 7.29 4.37 3.77
CA VAL A 78 6.34 4.23 2.66
C VAL A 78 6.01 2.76 2.50
N VAL A 79 4.75 2.38 2.68
CA VAL A 79 4.34 0.98 2.78
C VAL A 79 3.30 0.66 1.72
N ASP A 80 3.64 -0.28 0.81
CA ASP A 80 2.65 -0.82 -0.11
C ASP A 80 1.52 -1.52 0.64
N ILE A 81 0.29 -1.22 0.26
CA ILE A 81 -0.89 -1.87 0.83
C ILE A 81 -0.98 -3.36 0.45
N ASN A 82 -0.50 -3.71 -0.74
CA ASN A 82 -0.66 -5.04 -1.35
C ASN A 82 0.54 -5.98 -1.15
N LEU A 83 1.16 -5.98 0.00
CA LEU A 83 2.23 -6.93 0.27
C LEU A 83 1.73 -8.40 0.27
N PRO A 84 2.56 -9.37 -0.16
CA PRO A 84 2.09 -10.71 -0.50
C PRO A 84 1.62 -11.56 0.68
N THR A 85 2.22 -11.45 1.84
CA THR A 85 1.98 -12.35 2.99
C THR A 85 1.12 -11.67 4.05
N VAL A 86 1.46 -10.44 4.36
CA VAL A 86 0.79 -9.60 5.36
C VAL A 86 0.45 -8.28 4.68
N SER A 87 -0.80 -7.81 4.82
CA SER A 87 -1.18 -6.54 4.19
C SER A 87 -0.37 -5.38 4.76
N GLY A 88 -0.08 -4.36 3.92
CA GLY A 88 0.62 -3.17 4.38
C GLY A 88 -0.09 -2.45 5.52
N PHE A 89 -1.41 -2.51 5.60
CA PHE A 89 -2.15 -2.00 6.75
C PHE A 89 -1.79 -2.70 8.06
N GLU A 90 -1.59 -4.02 8.00
CA GLU A 90 -1.18 -4.78 9.17
C GLU A 90 0.27 -4.48 9.56
N LEU A 91 1.16 -4.37 8.56
CA LEU A 91 2.54 -3.93 8.80
C LEU A 91 2.59 -2.53 9.42
N ALA A 92 1.82 -1.58 8.88
CA ALA A 92 1.73 -0.23 9.43
C ALA A 92 1.26 -0.22 10.89
N ARG A 93 0.24 -1.04 11.24
CA ARG A 93 -0.18 -1.19 12.63
C ARG A 93 0.90 -1.74 13.53
N ARG A 94 1.68 -2.72 13.07
CA ARG A 94 2.81 -3.29 13.86
C ARG A 94 3.90 -2.25 14.08
N MET A 95 4.24 -1.47 13.04
CA MET A 95 5.19 -0.36 13.17
C MET A 95 4.70 0.68 14.17
N LEU A 96 3.44 1.13 14.09
CA LEU A 96 2.83 2.09 15.01
C LEU A 96 2.68 1.56 16.43
N ALA A 97 2.46 0.25 16.60
CA ALA A 97 2.44 -0.38 17.92
C ALA A 97 3.82 -0.40 18.58
N ARG A 98 4.90 -0.44 17.80
CA ARG A 98 6.29 -0.36 18.29
C ARG A 98 6.74 1.08 18.56
N ASP A 99 6.34 1.98 17.67
CA ASP A 99 6.62 3.41 17.75
C ASP A 99 5.38 4.19 17.30
N TYR A 100 4.63 4.75 18.25
CA TYR A 100 3.41 5.53 17.96
C TYR A 100 3.71 6.85 17.23
N SER A 101 4.96 7.31 17.27
CA SER A 101 5.41 8.53 16.57
C SER A 101 5.87 8.25 15.14
N ALA A 102 5.89 6.99 14.70
CA ALA A 102 6.30 6.60 13.36
C ALA A 102 5.45 7.32 12.29
N ARG A 103 6.13 7.85 11.29
CA ARG A 103 5.52 8.53 10.15
C ARG A 103 5.37 7.54 9.02
N ILE A 104 4.13 7.15 8.73
CA ILE A 104 3.82 6.13 7.71
C ILE A 104 3.00 6.76 6.60
N ILE A 105 3.42 6.52 5.36
CA ILE A 105 2.70 6.83 4.14
C ILE A 105 2.25 5.51 3.51
N MET A 106 0.93 5.35 3.30
CA MET A 106 0.42 4.19 2.57
C MET A 106 0.54 4.42 1.07
N PHE A 107 1.09 3.46 0.34
CA PHE A 107 1.36 3.52 -1.09
C PHE A 107 0.54 2.46 -1.82
N SER A 108 -0.25 2.83 -2.83
CA SER A 108 -1.27 1.93 -3.39
C SER A 108 -1.49 2.13 -4.88
N MET A 109 -1.74 1.04 -5.61
CA MET A 109 -2.26 1.11 -6.99
C MET A 109 -3.71 1.61 -7.05
N ASN A 110 -4.38 1.78 -5.90
CA ASN A 110 -5.78 2.13 -5.82
C ASN A 110 -5.97 3.56 -5.31
N ASP A 111 -6.84 4.33 -5.97
CA ASP A 111 -7.20 5.70 -5.63
C ASP A 111 -8.53 5.81 -4.86
N ASP A 112 -9.09 4.67 -4.40
CA ASP A 112 -10.36 4.64 -3.67
C ASP A 112 -10.24 5.31 -2.29
N PRO A 113 -11.11 6.27 -1.98
CA PRO A 113 -11.10 6.99 -0.71
C PRO A 113 -11.31 6.09 0.52
N VAL A 114 -11.89 4.90 0.35
CA VAL A 114 -12.04 3.91 1.44
C VAL A 114 -10.68 3.49 1.99
N PHE A 115 -9.68 3.31 1.14
CA PHE A 115 -8.33 2.95 1.58
C PHE A 115 -7.59 4.13 2.20
N ALA A 116 -7.77 5.33 1.65
CA ALA A 116 -7.21 6.54 2.24
C ALA A 116 -7.82 6.83 3.62
N ALA A 117 -9.15 6.71 3.76
CA ALA A 117 -9.83 6.85 5.05
C ALA A 117 -9.31 5.83 6.07
N ARG A 118 -9.16 4.57 5.65
CA ARG A 118 -8.58 3.51 6.48
C ARG A 118 -7.13 3.78 6.87
N ALA A 119 -6.33 4.34 5.95
CA ALA A 119 -4.95 4.72 6.24
C ALA A 119 -4.89 5.75 7.38
N ILE A 120 -5.71 6.79 7.31
CA ILE A 120 -5.80 7.80 8.36
C ILE A 120 -6.33 7.20 9.67
N GLU A 121 -7.37 6.35 9.61
CA GLU A 121 -7.94 5.68 10.79
C GLU A 121 -6.90 4.87 11.57
N ILE A 122 -5.99 4.16 10.90
CA ILE A 122 -4.93 3.40 11.55
C ILE A 122 -3.77 4.28 12.06
N GLY A 123 -3.76 5.58 11.75
CA GLY A 123 -2.75 6.54 12.19
C GLY A 123 -1.66 6.84 11.16
N ALA A 124 -1.77 6.35 9.92
CA ALA A 124 -0.86 6.75 8.85
C ALA A 124 -0.95 8.26 8.59
N LYS A 125 0.17 8.87 8.22
CA LYS A 125 0.30 10.31 7.99
C LYS A 125 0.19 10.68 6.51
N GLY A 126 0.13 9.70 5.63
CA GLY A 126 -0.03 9.96 4.19
C GLY A 126 -0.67 8.80 3.44
N TYR A 127 -1.22 9.12 2.29
CA TYR A 127 -1.69 8.17 1.29
C TYR A 127 -1.31 8.68 -0.10
N VAL A 128 -0.65 7.84 -0.89
CA VAL A 128 -0.21 8.16 -2.25
C VAL A 128 -0.62 7.05 -3.20
N ALA A 129 -1.17 7.41 -4.36
CA ALA A 129 -1.48 6.46 -5.42
C ALA A 129 -0.25 6.23 -6.30
N LYS A 130 0.12 4.95 -6.54
CA LYS A 130 1.25 4.58 -7.43
C LYS A 130 1.00 4.94 -8.90
N THR A 131 -0.28 5.18 -9.25
CA THR A 131 -0.71 5.57 -10.60
C THR A 131 -0.73 7.08 -10.83
N GLY A 132 -0.44 7.86 -9.78
CA GLY A 132 -0.37 9.33 -9.82
C GLY A 132 0.96 9.86 -10.37
N ASP A 133 1.19 11.16 -10.19
CA ASP A 133 2.46 11.78 -10.53
C ASP A 133 3.54 11.24 -9.57
N PRO A 134 4.71 10.81 -10.07
CA PRO A 134 5.83 10.42 -9.22
C PRO A 134 6.23 11.49 -8.20
N ASN A 135 6.03 12.77 -8.51
CA ASN A 135 6.30 13.89 -7.61
C ASN A 135 5.36 13.90 -6.39
N ASP A 136 4.16 13.31 -6.48
CA ASP A 136 3.24 13.20 -5.34
C ASP A 136 3.88 12.48 -4.15
N LEU A 137 4.76 11.49 -4.42
CA LEU A 137 5.47 10.78 -3.37
C LEU A 137 6.53 11.66 -2.70
N VAL A 138 7.25 12.46 -3.45
CA VAL A 138 8.24 13.41 -2.92
C VAL A 138 7.55 14.46 -2.06
N GLU A 139 6.44 15.03 -2.56
CA GLU A 139 5.63 15.99 -1.80
C GLU A 139 5.08 15.38 -0.51
N ALA A 140 4.57 14.16 -0.58
CA ALA A 140 4.07 13.45 0.59
C ALA A 140 5.16 13.24 1.65
N ILE A 141 6.36 12.85 1.23
CA ILE A 141 7.50 12.66 2.13
C ILE A 141 7.89 13.99 2.78
N ARG A 142 7.96 15.09 2.03
CA ARG A 142 8.26 16.42 2.57
C ARG A 142 7.21 16.90 3.55
N GLU A 143 5.92 16.79 3.19
CA GLU A 143 4.81 17.21 4.05
C GLU A 143 4.77 16.41 5.37
N VAL A 144 4.87 15.08 5.27
CA VAL A 144 4.88 14.18 6.43
C VAL A 144 6.17 14.35 7.25
N GLY A 145 7.29 14.60 6.59
CA GLY A 145 8.57 14.92 7.22
C GLY A 145 8.49 16.19 8.09
N ASN A 146 7.71 17.17 7.66
CA ASN A 146 7.44 18.41 8.38
C ASN A 146 6.33 18.25 9.46
N GLY A 147 5.80 17.04 9.65
CA GLY A 147 4.77 16.75 10.65
C GLY A 147 3.34 16.95 10.17
N GLY A 148 3.14 17.22 8.88
CA GLY A 148 1.84 17.33 8.24
C GLY A 148 1.19 15.97 7.93
N VAL A 149 0.07 16.04 7.20
CA VAL A 149 -0.66 14.86 6.67
C VAL A 149 -0.87 15.08 5.18
N TYR A 150 -0.46 14.10 4.37
CA TYR A 150 -0.59 14.17 2.92
C TYR A 150 -1.72 13.28 2.41
N LEU A 151 -2.65 13.89 1.68
CA LEU A 151 -3.64 13.19 0.86
C LEU A 151 -3.72 13.90 -0.50
N PRO A 152 -3.68 13.18 -1.63
CA PRO A 152 -3.92 13.79 -2.93
C PRO A 152 -5.25 14.59 -2.92
N PRO A 153 -5.31 15.80 -3.50
CA PRO A 153 -6.47 16.69 -3.37
C PRO A 153 -7.81 16.07 -3.81
N ALA A 154 -7.76 15.21 -4.85
CA ALA A 154 -8.93 14.47 -5.31
C ALA A 154 -9.43 13.47 -4.27
N ILE A 155 -8.52 12.75 -3.61
CA ILE A 155 -8.84 11.79 -2.55
C ILE A 155 -9.29 12.52 -1.29
N ALA A 156 -8.60 13.59 -0.90
CA ALA A 156 -8.95 14.40 0.28
C ALA A 156 -10.39 14.92 0.19
N ARG A 157 -10.80 15.45 -0.97
CA ARG A 157 -12.19 15.86 -1.20
C ARG A 157 -13.17 14.69 -1.04
N ARG A 158 -12.89 13.54 -1.66
CA ARG A 158 -13.78 12.36 -1.58
C ARG A 158 -13.88 11.83 -0.14
N VAL A 159 -12.79 11.82 0.62
CA VAL A 159 -12.79 11.43 2.03
C VAL A 159 -13.61 12.43 2.86
N ALA A 160 -13.44 13.74 2.63
CA ALA A 160 -14.19 14.77 3.35
C ALA A 160 -15.71 14.69 3.09
N PHE A 161 -16.11 14.44 1.83
CA PHE A 161 -17.53 14.27 1.48
C PHE A 161 -18.12 12.93 1.94
N ALA A 162 -17.32 11.88 1.98
CA ALA A 162 -17.77 10.56 2.44
C ALA A 162 -17.96 10.51 3.98
N GLY A 163 -17.33 11.43 4.71
CA GLY A 163 -17.40 11.53 6.17
C GLY A 163 -16.85 10.30 6.91
N PRO A 164 -17.03 10.22 8.23
CA PRO A 164 -16.59 9.08 9.04
C PRO A 164 -17.22 7.73 8.64
N ALA A 165 -18.36 7.78 7.91
CA ALA A 165 -19.04 6.58 7.43
C ALA A 165 -18.23 5.78 6.40
N ALA A 166 -17.32 6.42 5.67
CA ALA A 166 -16.47 5.71 4.70
C ALA A 166 -15.51 4.72 5.36
N ALA A 167 -14.90 5.11 6.47
CA ALA A 167 -14.02 4.24 7.25
C ALA A 167 -14.80 3.08 7.92
N GLN A 168 -16.06 3.31 8.24
CA GLN A 168 -16.96 2.30 8.83
C GLN A 168 -17.70 1.46 7.78
N SER A 169 -17.49 1.70 6.49
CA SER A 169 -18.05 0.88 5.42
C SER A 169 -17.67 -0.59 5.62
N PRO A 170 -18.59 -1.54 5.46
CA PRO A 170 -18.27 -2.97 5.46
C PRO A 170 -17.13 -3.31 4.49
N LEU A 171 -17.00 -2.55 3.40
CA LEU A 171 -15.98 -2.72 2.39
C LEU A 171 -14.55 -2.41 2.89
N SER A 172 -14.40 -1.65 3.99
CA SER A 172 -13.10 -1.41 4.62
C SER A 172 -12.40 -2.69 5.12
N LYS A 173 -13.15 -3.80 5.27
CA LYS A 173 -12.62 -5.12 5.61
C LYS A 173 -11.92 -5.82 4.44
N LEU A 174 -12.15 -5.34 3.22
CA LEU A 174 -11.54 -5.91 2.03
C LEU A 174 -10.11 -5.37 1.85
N ASN A 175 -9.25 -6.21 1.33
CA ASN A 175 -7.96 -5.75 0.82
C ASN A 175 -8.12 -5.17 -0.62
N PRO A 176 -7.11 -4.44 -1.15
CA PRO A 176 -7.22 -3.85 -2.48
C PRO A 176 -7.49 -4.85 -3.60
N ARG A 177 -6.92 -6.06 -3.52
CA ARG A 177 -7.16 -7.12 -4.49
C ARG A 177 -8.59 -7.64 -4.46
N GLU A 178 -9.13 -7.80 -3.26
CA GLU A 178 -10.53 -8.16 -3.05
C GLU A 178 -11.46 -7.05 -3.57
N MET A 179 -11.09 -5.78 -3.35
CA MET A 179 -11.86 -4.64 -3.85
C MET A 179 -11.83 -4.57 -5.38
N GLU A 180 -10.69 -4.82 -6.03
CA GLU A 180 -10.58 -4.89 -7.48
C GLU A 180 -11.48 -5.99 -8.06
N ILE A 181 -11.44 -7.18 -7.47
CA ILE A 181 -12.33 -8.28 -7.88
C ILE A 181 -13.79 -7.92 -7.66
N LEU A 182 -14.12 -7.24 -6.56
CA LEU A 182 -15.48 -6.80 -6.27
C LEU A 182 -16.00 -5.81 -7.31
N ARG A 183 -15.17 -4.85 -7.73
CA ARG A 183 -15.51 -3.89 -8.81
C ARG A 183 -15.77 -4.59 -10.14
N LEU A 184 -14.94 -5.57 -10.49
CA LEU A 184 -15.14 -6.33 -11.73
C LEU A 184 -16.42 -7.19 -11.67
N LEU A 185 -16.74 -7.74 -10.50
CA LEU A 185 -18.02 -8.45 -10.27
C LEU A 185 -19.21 -7.50 -10.41
N SER A 186 -19.15 -6.31 -9.83
CA SER A 186 -20.23 -5.31 -9.93
C SER A 186 -20.39 -4.75 -11.34
N ALA A 187 -19.30 -4.72 -12.13
CA ALA A 187 -19.33 -4.44 -13.55
C ALA A 187 -19.85 -5.62 -14.42
N GLY A 188 -20.35 -6.70 -13.80
CA GLY A 188 -20.95 -7.84 -14.49
C GLY A 188 -19.96 -8.83 -15.11
N LYS A 189 -18.67 -8.76 -14.77
CA LYS A 189 -17.66 -9.70 -15.25
C LYS A 189 -17.83 -11.06 -14.60
N THR A 190 -17.65 -12.12 -15.39
CA THR A 190 -17.59 -13.49 -14.91
C THR A 190 -16.27 -13.77 -14.17
N LEU A 191 -16.27 -14.79 -13.29
CA LEU A 191 -15.04 -15.18 -12.57
C LEU A 191 -13.88 -15.55 -13.52
N SER A 192 -14.20 -16.09 -14.71
CA SER A 192 -13.20 -16.43 -15.73
C SER A 192 -12.59 -15.18 -16.37
N GLU A 193 -13.41 -14.19 -16.72
CA GLU A 193 -12.93 -12.90 -17.25
C GLU A 193 -12.12 -12.16 -16.19
N ILE A 194 -12.58 -12.17 -14.94
CA ILE A 194 -11.84 -11.55 -13.83
C ILE A 194 -10.48 -12.23 -13.66
N ALA A 195 -10.42 -13.56 -13.67
CA ALA A 195 -9.18 -14.31 -13.55
C ALA A 195 -8.15 -13.90 -14.62
N TRP A 196 -8.61 -13.71 -15.86
CA TRP A 196 -7.79 -13.22 -16.95
C TRP A 196 -7.34 -11.77 -16.73
N LEU A 197 -8.25 -10.85 -16.37
CA LEU A 197 -7.97 -9.44 -16.13
C LEU A 197 -6.99 -9.19 -14.99
N VAL A 198 -7.13 -9.98 -13.93
CA VAL A 198 -6.29 -9.83 -12.72
C VAL A 198 -5.06 -10.77 -12.73
N HIS A 199 -4.74 -11.37 -13.87
CA HIS A 199 -3.61 -12.31 -14.04
C HIS A 199 -3.55 -13.40 -12.96
N SER A 200 -4.69 -14.03 -12.69
CA SER A 200 -4.82 -15.05 -11.64
C SER A 200 -5.55 -16.30 -12.15
N SER A 201 -5.57 -17.37 -11.36
CA SER A 201 -6.35 -18.54 -11.73
C SER A 201 -7.84 -18.38 -11.39
N TYR A 202 -8.73 -19.04 -12.14
CA TYR A 202 -10.15 -19.13 -11.83
C TYR A 202 -10.37 -19.59 -10.37
N LYS A 203 -9.61 -20.60 -9.93
CA LYS A 203 -9.70 -21.14 -8.58
C LYS A 203 -9.37 -20.09 -7.52
N THR A 204 -8.36 -19.28 -7.75
CA THR A 204 -7.96 -18.20 -6.86
C THR A 204 -9.07 -17.15 -6.75
N VAL A 205 -9.62 -16.69 -7.90
CA VAL A 205 -10.69 -15.68 -7.91
C VAL A 205 -11.97 -16.21 -7.25
N ALA A 206 -12.35 -17.46 -7.53
CA ALA A 206 -13.49 -18.11 -6.90
C ALA A 206 -13.32 -18.21 -5.37
N ASN A 207 -12.13 -18.59 -4.91
CA ASN A 207 -11.82 -18.65 -3.48
C ASN A 207 -11.84 -17.25 -2.84
N THR A 208 -11.25 -16.25 -3.49
CA THR A 208 -11.31 -14.85 -3.05
C THR A 208 -12.74 -14.35 -2.94
N SER A 209 -13.60 -14.64 -3.93
CA SER A 209 -15.02 -14.31 -3.87
C SER A 209 -15.73 -14.95 -2.66
N SER A 210 -15.35 -16.18 -2.31
CA SER A 210 -15.89 -16.86 -1.11
C SER A 210 -15.42 -16.18 0.18
N ILE A 211 -14.15 -15.80 0.26
CA ILE A 211 -13.58 -15.08 1.41
C ILE A 211 -14.25 -13.71 1.57
N MET A 212 -14.45 -12.96 0.47
CA MET A 212 -15.15 -11.68 0.51
C MET A 212 -16.57 -11.82 1.07
N ARG A 213 -17.33 -12.83 0.63
CA ARG A 213 -18.67 -13.10 1.18
C ARG A 213 -18.63 -13.33 2.69
N GLN A 214 -17.67 -14.10 3.16
CA GLN A 214 -17.49 -14.35 4.59
C GLN A 214 -17.14 -13.06 5.36
N LYS A 215 -16.18 -12.26 4.85
CA LYS A 215 -15.77 -10.98 5.46
C LYS A 215 -16.91 -9.98 5.56
N LEU A 216 -17.77 -9.94 4.54
CA LEU A 216 -18.88 -8.99 4.43
C LEU A 216 -20.19 -9.52 5.02
N GLY A 217 -20.23 -10.77 5.46
CA GLY A 217 -21.42 -11.39 6.06
C GLY A 217 -22.54 -11.66 5.07
N VAL A 218 -22.24 -11.77 3.77
CA VAL A 218 -23.22 -12.09 2.71
C VAL A 218 -23.12 -13.55 2.28
N ARG A 219 -24.25 -14.12 1.82
CA ARG A 219 -24.36 -15.56 1.51
C ARG A 219 -24.12 -15.86 0.02
N THR A 220 -24.53 -14.96 -0.85
CA THR A 220 -24.53 -15.19 -2.29
C THR A 220 -23.68 -14.15 -3.03
N SER A 221 -23.23 -14.49 -4.25
CA SER A 221 -22.54 -13.53 -5.10
C SER A 221 -23.45 -12.37 -5.53
N ALA A 222 -24.75 -12.60 -5.66
CA ALA A 222 -25.71 -11.54 -5.96
C ALA A 222 -25.83 -10.53 -4.81
N GLU A 223 -25.84 -10.99 -3.56
CA GLU A 223 -25.80 -10.10 -2.38
C GLU A 223 -24.49 -9.33 -2.31
N LEU A 224 -23.37 -9.97 -2.68
CA LEU A 224 -22.06 -9.32 -2.73
C LEU A 224 -22.04 -8.17 -3.74
N VAL A 225 -22.56 -8.41 -4.96
CA VAL A 225 -22.67 -7.39 -6.01
C VAL A 225 -23.63 -6.27 -5.58
N ARG A 226 -24.77 -6.61 -5.00
CA ARG A 226 -25.73 -5.60 -4.49
C ARG A 226 -25.09 -4.70 -3.45
N LEU A 227 -24.35 -5.27 -2.47
CA LEU A 227 -23.64 -4.50 -1.45
C LEU A 227 -22.61 -3.56 -2.08
N ALA A 228 -21.89 -4.00 -3.13
CA ALA A 228 -20.94 -3.16 -3.85
C ALA A 228 -21.61 -1.96 -4.52
N ILE A 229 -22.75 -2.17 -5.19
CA ILE A 229 -23.53 -1.12 -5.83
C ILE A 229 -24.07 -0.11 -4.80
N GLU A 230 -24.67 -0.62 -3.71
CA GLU A 230 -25.19 0.22 -2.61
C GLU A 230 -24.09 1.05 -1.92
N SER A 231 -22.85 0.56 -1.96
CA SER A 231 -21.68 1.24 -1.41
C SER A 231 -20.95 2.14 -2.42
N GLY A 232 -21.48 2.31 -3.62
CA GLY A 232 -20.91 3.20 -4.64
C GLY A 232 -19.62 2.69 -5.30
N VAL A 233 -19.40 1.37 -5.34
CA VAL A 233 -18.20 0.72 -5.90
C VAL A 233 -18.40 0.29 -7.37
N ALA A 234 -19.56 0.52 -7.94
CA ALA A 234 -19.87 0.19 -9.35
C ALA A 234 -19.39 1.28 -10.30
#